data_ea389722640e9d13565164da1125c4eb
#
_entry.id   ea389722640e9d13565164da1125c4eb
#
_cell.length_a   1.000
_cell.length_b   1.000
_cell.length_c   1.000
_cell.angle_alpha   90.00
_cell.angle_beta   90.00
_cell.angle_gamma   90.00
#
_symmetry.space_group_name_H-M   'P 1'
#
loop_
_entity.id
_entity.type
_entity.pdbx_description
1 polymer ?
#
loop_
_entity_poly.entity_id
_entity_poly.type
_entity_poly.pdbx_seq_one_letter_code
_entity_poly.pdbx_strand_id
1 'polypeptide(L)'
;LPPGDYQFMVSASYPGGAWGEQNASFRFTIAPYFWQQTGFWIVVLLTVIAMVIVAHRWRMKSLRQRAEELSTKVAEQTYTLKQQADNLRKVDEERSALLLEIKRQAAEFEQQARSDKLTGLANRRAFDESLHRECARSKRRNLPLCLALLDIDHFKQINDTFNHSIGDKVLKLVADAISQHCREEDLVARWGGEEFAILLPNCDNQAAQDICERIRQAVSETDCSAIAPDISLTISIGVTAYHSDDTFDKLISRADKALYAAKEAGRNRLIQI
;
A
#
# COMPACT_ATOMS: atom_id res chain seq x y z
N LEU A 1 67.38 -8.48 73.47
CA LEU A 1 67.70 -7.05 73.68
C LEU A 1 67.36 -6.28 72.43
N PRO A 2 66.72 -5.13 72.49
CA PRO A 2 66.48 -4.30 71.31
C PRO A 2 67.81 -3.75 70.72
N PRO A 3 67.86 -3.34 69.49
CA PRO A 3 69.01 -2.69 68.95
C PRO A 3 69.43 -1.47 69.75
N GLY A 4 70.74 -1.35 70.00
CA GLY A 4 71.32 -0.26 70.82
C GLY A 4 72.66 -0.59 71.35
N ASP A 5 73.30 0.42 72.02
CA ASP A 5 74.58 0.30 72.72
C ASP A 5 74.35 -0.20 74.13
N TYR A 6 74.99 -1.29 74.48
CA TYR A 6 74.88 -1.91 75.78
C TYR A 6 76.29 -1.92 76.45
N GLN A 7 76.32 -1.71 77.76
CA GLN A 7 77.48 -1.84 78.58
C GLN A 7 77.20 -2.91 79.63
N PHE A 8 77.87 -4.03 79.54
CA PHE A 8 77.91 -5.05 80.56
C PHE A 8 78.90 -4.71 81.61
N MET A 9 78.53 -4.60 82.88
CA MET A 9 79.39 -4.30 84.00
C MET A 9 79.44 -5.47 84.98
N VAL A 10 80.60 -5.86 85.34
CA VAL A 10 80.84 -6.95 86.31
C VAL A 10 81.55 -6.36 87.50
N SER A 11 80.93 -6.50 88.66
CA SER A 11 81.55 -6.14 89.99
C SER A 11 81.83 -7.43 90.70
N ALA A 12 83.00 -7.49 91.35
CA ALA A 12 83.40 -8.63 92.21
C ALA A 12 83.51 -8.20 93.68
N SER A 13 83.01 -9.05 94.61
CA SER A 13 83.23 -8.86 96.00
C SER A 13 83.75 -10.16 96.64
N TYR A 14 84.53 -10.01 97.76
CA TYR A 14 84.93 -11.18 98.55
C TYR A 14 83.79 -11.58 99.50
N PRO A 15 83.69 -12.83 99.87
CA PRO A 15 82.66 -13.28 100.84
C PRO A 15 82.73 -12.48 102.12
N GLY A 16 81.69 -11.68 102.39
CA GLY A 16 81.53 -10.79 103.61
C GLY A 16 82.16 -9.40 103.48
N GLY A 17 82.71 -9.02 102.27
CA GLY A 17 83.26 -7.69 102.00
C GLY A 17 82.37 -6.78 101.19
N ALA A 18 82.68 -5.50 101.19
CA ALA A 18 81.97 -4.55 100.35
C ALA A 18 82.32 -4.81 98.84
N TRP A 19 81.35 -4.51 97.95
CA TRP A 19 81.57 -4.60 96.47
C TRP A 19 82.81 -3.74 96.06
N GLY A 20 83.68 -4.29 95.29
CA GLY A 20 84.86 -3.53 94.83
C GLY A 20 84.49 -2.37 93.92
N GLU A 21 85.11 -1.22 94.13
CA GLU A 21 84.90 0.00 93.32
C GLU A 21 85.38 -0.12 91.89
N GLN A 22 86.15 -1.17 91.59
CA GLN A 22 86.62 -1.44 90.18
C GLN A 22 85.73 -2.40 89.44
N ASN A 23 84.89 -1.85 88.54
CA ASN A 23 84.01 -2.61 87.65
C ASN A 23 84.73 -2.90 86.33
N ALA A 24 84.77 -4.15 85.93
CA ALA A 24 85.10 -4.52 84.57
C ALA A 24 83.83 -4.22 83.66
N SER A 25 84.02 -3.43 82.66
CA SER A 25 82.91 -3.11 81.76
C SER A 25 83.24 -3.55 80.31
N PHE A 26 82.32 -4.22 79.69
CA PHE A 26 82.38 -4.59 78.23
C PHE A 26 81.27 -3.93 77.50
N ARG A 27 81.55 -3.11 76.47
CA ARG A 27 80.60 -2.49 75.58
C ARG A 27 80.39 -3.29 74.32
N PHE A 28 79.12 -3.53 73.94
CA PHE A 28 78.78 -4.15 72.68
C PHE A 28 77.56 -3.46 72.10
N THR A 29 77.49 -3.33 70.75
CA THR A 29 76.41 -2.75 70.03
C THR A 29 75.60 -3.81 69.32
N ILE A 30 74.34 -3.88 69.53
CA ILE A 30 73.41 -4.69 68.73
C ILE A 30 72.93 -3.87 67.56
N ALA A 31 73.38 -4.22 66.35
CA ALA A 31 72.97 -3.57 65.13
C ALA A 31 71.45 -3.84 64.85
N PRO A 32 70.71 -2.84 64.41
CA PRO A 32 69.27 -3.02 64.02
C PRO A 32 69.24 -3.99 62.82
N TYR A 33 68.21 -4.84 62.82
CA TYR A 33 67.89 -5.66 61.64
C TYR A 33 67.65 -4.78 60.46
N PHE A 34 67.97 -5.26 59.23
CA PHE A 34 67.86 -4.47 57.99
C PHE A 34 66.42 -3.86 57.77
N TRP A 35 65.35 -4.56 58.18
CA TRP A 35 63.96 -4.07 58.10
C TRP A 35 63.64 -3.00 59.18
N GLN A 36 64.46 -2.75 60.11
CA GLN A 36 64.30 -1.71 61.09
C GLN A 36 64.97 -0.39 60.68
N GLN A 37 65.75 -0.45 59.61
CA GLN A 37 66.45 0.73 59.09
C GLN A 37 65.46 1.58 58.24
N THR A 38 65.41 2.92 58.37
CA THR A 38 64.57 3.82 57.60
C THR A 38 64.78 3.70 56.12
N GLY A 39 66.04 3.39 55.69
CA GLY A 39 66.38 3.16 54.28
C GLY A 39 65.60 2.02 53.62
N PHE A 40 65.38 0.92 54.39
CA PHE A 40 64.62 -0.22 53.92
C PHE A 40 63.20 0.20 53.53
N TRP A 41 62.49 0.96 54.38
CA TRP A 41 61.13 1.40 54.13
C TRP A 41 60.99 2.40 52.99
N ILE A 42 62.04 3.24 52.78
CA ILE A 42 62.08 4.16 51.63
C ILE A 42 62.15 3.32 50.32
N VAL A 43 62.96 2.28 50.26
CA VAL A 43 63.06 1.42 49.05
C VAL A 43 61.75 0.67 48.83
N VAL A 44 61.10 0.15 49.91
CA VAL A 44 59.80 -0.51 49.78
C VAL A 44 58.74 0.47 49.28
N LEU A 45 58.69 1.68 49.78
CA LEU A 45 57.76 2.71 49.34
C LEU A 45 57.97 3.06 47.87
N LEU A 46 59.21 3.26 47.42
CA LEU A 46 59.54 3.56 46.03
C LEU A 46 59.17 2.43 45.08
N THR A 47 59.40 1.16 45.51
CA THR A 47 59.01 -0.02 44.69
C THR A 47 57.48 -0.14 44.57
N VAL A 48 56.74 0.12 45.63
CA VAL A 48 55.23 0.16 45.58
C VAL A 48 54.77 1.26 44.66
N ILE A 49 55.32 2.47 44.77
CA ILE A 49 54.99 3.58 43.88
C ILE A 49 55.28 3.22 42.42
N ALA A 50 56.48 2.66 42.15
CA ALA A 50 56.82 2.25 40.78
C ALA A 50 55.86 1.19 40.25
N MET A 51 55.48 0.22 41.07
CA MET A 51 54.51 -0.84 40.71
C MET A 51 53.13 -0.26 40.38
N VAL A 52 52.64 0.70 41.18
CA VAL A 52 51.36 1.38 40.91
C VAL A 52 51.42 2.17 39.62
N ILE A 53 52.53 2.88 39.35
CA ILE A 53 52.70 3.64 38.10
C ILE A 53 52.69 2.70 36.88
N VAL A 54 53.41 1.58 36.96
CA VAL A 54 53.44 0.57 35.88
C VAL A 54 52.05 -0.04 35.65
N ALA A 55 51.37 -0.43 36.71
CA ALA A 55 50.03 -1.00 36.63
C ALA A 55 49.03 0.03 36.04
N HIS A 56 49.14 1.29 36.47
CA HIS A 56 48.27 2.38 35.90
C HIS A 56 48.55 2.60 34.39
N ARG A 57 49.84 2.67 33.99
CA ARG A 57 50.20 2.82 32.58
C ARG A 57 49.72 1.63 31.75
N TRP A 58 49.86 0.42 32.25
CA TRP A 58 49.38 -0.79 31.56
C TRP A 58 47.87 -0.80 31.42
N ARG A 59 47.14 -0.46 32.46
CA ARG A 59 45.67 -0.31 32.43
C ARG A 59 45.23 0.75 31.41
N MET A 60 45.89 1.91 31.39
CA MET A 60 45.57 2.99 30.43
C MET A 60 45.86 2.57 28.99
N LYS A 61 46.94 1.85 28.73
CA LYS A 61 47.24 1.31 27.40
C LYS A 61 46.20 0.29 26.95
N SER A 62 45.81 -0.62 27.80
CA SER A 62 44.74 -1.61 27.51
C SER A 62 43.42 -0.96 27.25
N LEU A 63 43.02 0.07 28.01
CA LEU A 63 41.77 0.82 27.78
C LEU A 63 41.78 1.57 26.45
N ARG A 64 42.91 2.19 26.08
CA ARG A 64 43.05 2.87 24.78
C ARG A 64 42.92 1.88 23.61
N GLN A 65 43.57 0.74 23.67
CA GLN A 65 43.49 -0.29 22.65
C GLN A 65 42.04 -0.79 22.48
N ARG A 66 41.33 -1.07 23.57
CA ARG A 66 39.93 -1.48 23.52
C ARG A 66 39.00 -0.36 22.94
N ALA A 67 39.28 0.90 23.29
CA ALA A 67 38.54 2.02 22.76
C ALA A 67 38.74 2.16 21.25
N GLU A 68 39.96 2.00 20.75
CA GLU A 68 40.30 2.02 19.33
C GLU A 68 39.64 0.85 18.58
N GLU A 69 39.71 -0.37 19.10
CA GLU A 69 39.01 -1.53 18.51
C GLU A 69 37.47 -1.34 18.47
N LEU A 70 36.91 -0.75 19.52
CA LEU A 70 35.49 -0.52 19.57
C LEU A 70 35.07 0.56 18.56
N SER A 71 35.88 1.62 18.45
CA SER A 71 35.59 2.71 17.50
C SER A 71 35.67 2.22 16.04
N THR A 72 36.63 1.37 15.72
CA THR A 72 36.73 0.79 14.36
C THR A 72 35.56 -0.15 14.05
N LYS A 73 35.16 -1.01 15.00
CA LYS A 73 33.98 -1.87 14.85
C LYS A 73 32.67 -1.06 14.67
N VAL A 74 32.51 -0.01 15.46
CA VAL A 74 31.34 0.89 15.33
C VAL A 74 31.34 1.58 13.98
N ALA A 75 32.50 2.07 13.52
CA ALA A 75 32.60 2.71 12.21
C ALA A 75 32.28 1.74 11.06
N GLU A 76 32.74 0.51 11.12
CA GLU A 76 32.44 -0.53 10.13
C GLU A 76 30.94 -0.90 10.14
N GLN A 77 30.36 -1.11 11.32
CA GLN A 77 28.93 -1.41 11.44
C GLN A 77 28.06 -0.26 10.96
N THR A 78 28.40 0.98 11.28
CA THR A 78 27.67 2.14 10.79
C THR A 78 27.75 2.31 9.29
N TYR A 79 28.90 2.00 8.69
CA TYR A 79 29.06 2.01 7.23
C TYR A 79 28.19 0.94 6.55
N THR A 80 28.21 -0.29 7.06
CA THR A 80 27.39 -1.39 6.52
C THR A 80 25.89 -1.12 6.68
N LEU A 81 25.47 -0.62 7.84
CA LEU A 81 24.08 -0.24 8.08
C LEU A 81 23.63 0.88 7.11
N LYS A 82 24.48 1.87 6.87
CA LYS A 82 24.18 2.94 5.92
C LYS A 82 24.03 2.40 4.50
N GLN A 83 24.92 1.53 4.06
CA GLN A 83 24.79 0.87 2.75
C GLN A 83 23.50 0.05 2.62
N GLN A 84 23.13 -0.70 3.67
CA GLN A 84 21.88 -1.46 3.68
C GLN A 84 20.65 -0.54 3.61
N ALA A 85 20.67 0.56 4.37
CA ALA A 85 19.60 1.54 4.34
C ALA A 85 19.43 2.19 2.96
N ASP A 86 20.55 2.57 2.31
CA ASP A 86 20.53 3.13 0.96
C ASP A 86 20.01 2.13 -0.09
N ASN A 87 20.41 0.86 0.03
CA ASN A 87 19.91 -0.20 -0.86
C ASN A 87 18.41 -0.47 -0.64
N LEU A 88 17.97 -0.55 0.62
CA LEU A 88 16.55 -0.71 0.95
C LEU A 88 15.72 0.44 0.38
N ARG A 89 16.21 1.67 0.50
CA ARG A 89 15.52 2.84 -0.05
C ARG A 89 15.38 2.76 -1.58
N LYS A 90 16.43 2.37 -2.30
CA LYS A 90 16.36 2.16 -3.76
C LYS A 90 15.35 1.09 -4.15
N VAL A 91 15.37 -0.06 -3.46
CA VAL A 91 14.43 -1.15 -3.70
C VAL A 91 12.98 -0.71 -3.42
N ASP A 92 12.76 0.10 -2.38
CA ASP A 92 11.43 0.61 -2.04
C ASP A 92 10.93 1.65 -3.07
N GLU A 93 11.82 2.51 -3.59
CA GLU A 93 11.51 3.43 -4.68
C GLU A 93 11.15 2.67 -5.98
N GLU A 94 11.93 1.66 -6.36
CA GLU A 94 11.64 0.80 -7.53
C GLU A 94 10.33 0.03 -7.36
N ARG A 95 10.09 -0.53 -6.18
CA ARG A 95 8.83 -1.23 -5.85
C ARG A 95 7.63 -0.30 -5.96
N SER A 96 7.76 0.93 -5.46
CA SER A 96 6.69 1.92 -5.52
C SER A 96 6.35 2.32 -6.96
N ALA A 97 7.37 2.50 -7.81
CA ALA A 97 7.19 2.78 -9.23
C ALA A 97 6.50 1.61 -9.97
N LEU A 98 6.93 0.38 -9.71
CA LEU A 98 6.30 -0.82 -10.28
C LEU A 98 4.85 -0.98 -9.85
N LEU A 99 4.53 -0.74 -8.57
CA LEU A 99 3.15 -0.80 -8.07
C LEU A 99 2.25 0.25 -8.74
N LEU A 100 2.77 1.44 -9.00
CA LEU A 100 2.04 2.48 -9.72
C LEU A 100 1.76 2.05 -11.17
N GLU A 101 2.74 1.49 -11.85
CA GLU A 101 2.58 0.99 -13.22
C GLU A 101 1.58 -0.17 -13.29
N ILE A 102 1.66 -1.14 -12.37
CA ILE A 102 0.67 -2.25 -12.29
C ILE A 102 -0.74 -1.71 -12.06
N LYS A 103 -0.92 -0.72 -11.18
CA LYS A 103 -2.23 -0.09 -10.95
C LYS A 103 -2.76 0.61 -12.21
N ARG A 104 -1.87 1.31 -12.95
CA ARG A 104 -2.25 1.96 -14.21
C ARG A 104 -2.71 0.93 -15.24
N GLN A 105 -1.93 -0.12 -15.46
CA GLN A 105 -2.28 -1.19 -16.40
C GLN A 105 -3.57 -1.92 -15.98
N ALA A 106 -3.76 -2.19 -14.69
CA ALA A 106 -5.00 -2.79 -14.19
C ALA A 106 -6.22 -1.90 -14.44
N ALA A 107 -6.09 -0.59 -14.23
CA ALA A 107 -7.17 0.37 -14.50
C ALA A 107 -7.50 0.46 -16.01
N GLU A 108 -6.49 0.48 -16.87
CA GLU A 108 -6.66 0.44 -18.34
C GLU A 108 -7.33 -0.87 -18.78
N PHE A 109 -6.91 -1.99 -18.20
CA PHE A 109 -7.51 -3.29 -18.49
C PHE A 109 -8.98 -3.37 -17.99
N GLU A 110 -9.23 -2.82 -16.82
CA GLU A 110 -10.59 -2.75 -16.25
C GLU A 110 -11.50 -1.86 -17.12
N GLN A 111 -11.00 -0.71 -17.58
CA GLN A 111 -11.74 0.16 -18.48
C GLN A 111 -12.03 -0.53 -19.83
N GLN A 112 -11.04 -1.21 -20.42
CA GLN A 112 -11.24 -2.01 -21.65
C GLN A 112 -12.21 -3.17 -21.43
N ALA A 113 -12.21 -3.78 -20.25
CA ALA A 113 -13.13 -4.87 -19.91
C ALA A 113 -14.56 -4.41 -19.65
N ARG A 114 -14.84 -3.09 -19.56
CA ARG A 114 -16.15 -2.51 -19.26
C ARG A 114 -16.82 -1.83 -20.43
N SER A 115 -16.13 -1.64 -21.56
CA SER A 115 -16.69 -1.06 -22.77
C SER A 115 -16.85 -2.11 -23.88
N ASP A 116 -17.84 -1.88 -24.75
CA ASP A 116 -17.98 -2.60 -26.01
C ASP A 116 -17.01 -2.03 -27.03
N LYS A 117 -16.17 -2.89 -27.62
CA LYS A 117 -15.09 -2.48 -28.53
C LYS A 117 -15.58 -1.86 -29.85
N LEU A 118 -16.80 -2.20 -30.28
CA LEU A 118 -17.34 -1.71 -31.53
C LEU A 118 -17.96 -0.32 -31.38
N THR A 119 -18.77 -0.14 -30.35
CA THR A 119 -19.60 1.05 -30.12
C THR A 119 -19.00 2.05 -29.14
N GLY A 120 -18.03 1.62 -28.30
CA GLY A 120 -17.47 2.45 -27.24
C GLY A 120 -18.38 2.61 -26.00
N LEU A 121 -19.61 2.14 -26.08
CA LEU A 121 -20.58 2.15 -24.98
C LEU A 121 -20.15 1.21 -23.84
N ALA A 122 -20.81 1.29 -22.68
CA ALA A 122 -20.68 0.27 -21.67
C ALA A 122 -21.07 -1.10 -22.24
N ASN A 123 -20.37 -2.15 -21.83
CA ASN A 123 -20.78 -3.51 -22.17
C ASN A 123 -21.78 -4.04 -21.13
N ARG A 124 -22.37 -5.21 -21.39
CA ARG A 124 -23.35 -5.84 -20.53
C ARG A 124 -22.88 -5.97 -19.08
N ARG A 125 -21.62 -6.38 -18.86
CA ARG A 125 -21.07 -6.52 -17.50
C ARG A 125 -21.06 -5.19 -16.74
N ALA A 126 -20.59 -4.13 -17.37
CA ALA A 126 -20.57 -2.80 -16.76
C ALA A 126 -21.98 -2.26 -16.48
N PHE A 127 -22.94 -2.59 -17.36
CA PHE A 127 -24.34 -2.26 -17.17
C PHE A 127 -24.94 -3.00 -15.97
N ASP A 128 -24.77 -4.32 -15.88
CA ASP A 128 -25.29 -5.16 -14.77
C ASP A 128 -24.80 -4.64 -13.42
N GLU A 129 -23.48 -4.37 -13.30
CA GLU A 129 -22.89 -3.82 -12.10
C GLU A 129 -23.49 -2.45 -11.72
N SER A 130 -23.76 -1.61 -12.70
CA SER A 130 -24.35 -0.29 -12.48
C SER A 130 -25.83 -0.37 -12.11
N LEU A 131 -26.59 -1.25 -12.77
CA LEU A 131 -27.98 -1.49 -12.45
C LEU A 131 -28.15 -1.96 -11.01
N HIS A 132 -27.31 -2.88 -10.53
CA HIS A 132 -27.34 -3.31 -9.13
C HIS A 132 -27.10 -2.14 -8.16
N ARG A 133 -26.12 -1.26 -8.47
CA ARG A 133 -25.83 -0.09 -7.63
C ARG A 133 -26.99 0.90 -7.59
N GLU A 134 -27.57 1.21 -8.76
CA GLU A 134 -28.64 2.20 -8.86
C GLU A 134 -29.96 1.67 -8.27
N CYS A 135 -30.31 0.40 -8.41
CA CYS A 135 -31.43 -0.22 -7.70
C CYS A 135 -31.27 -0.10 -6.17
N ALA A 136 -30.07 -0.42 -5.64
CA ALA A 136 -29.80 -0.26 -4.22
C ALA A 136 -29.86 1.21 -3.76
N ARG A 137 -29.42 2.16 -4.59
CA ARG A 137 -29.49 3.61 -4.33
C ARG A 137 -30.93 4.11 -4.35
N SER A 138 -31.71 3.74 -5.40
CA SER A 138 -33.12 4.06 -5.55
C SER A 138 -33.93 3.58 -4.34
N LYS A 139 -33.74 2.33 -3.93
CA LYS A 139 -34.39 1.75 -2.75
C LYS A 139 -34.09 2.52 -1.46
N ARG A 140 -32.83 2.87 -1.23
CA ARG A 140 -32.43 3.59 0.01
C ARG A 140 -32.92 5.02 0.07
N ARG A 141 -32.99 5.70 -1.08
CA ARG A 141 -33.29 7.14 -1.15
C ARG A 141 -34.72 7.44 -1.65
N ASN A 142 -35.46 6.40 -1.99
CA ASN A 142 -36.79 6.51 -2.61
C ASN A 142 -36.77 7.40 -3.87
N LEU A 143 -35.75 7.22 -4.72
CA LEU A 143 -35.59 7.96 -5.96
C LEU A 143 -36.14 7.15 -7.12
N PRO A 144 -36.76 7.78 -8.13
CA PRO A 144 -37.24 7.08 -9.31
C PRO A 144 -36.08 6.56 -10.13
N LEU A 145 -36.27 5.40 -10.74
CA LEU A 145 -35.31 4.75 -11.61
C LEU A 145 -36.05 4.03 -12.70
N CYS A 146 -35.65 4.19 -13.96
CA CYS A 146 -36.21 3.49 -15.10
C CYS A 146 -35.14 2.69 -15.85
N LEU A 147 -35.57 1.62 -16.48
CA LEU A 147 -34.80 0.77 -17.37
C LEU A 147 -35.45 0.72 -18.73
N ALA A 148 -34.67 0.95 -19.80
CA ALA A 148 -35.13 0.74 -21.18
C ALA A 148 -34.21 -0.35 -21.82
N LEU A 149 -34.83 -1.29 -22.53
CA LEU A 149 -34.18 -2.19 -23.46
C LEU A 149 -34.62 -1.83 -24.90
N LEU A 150 -33.63 -1.82 -25.77
CA LEU A 150 -33.80 -1.43 -27.16
C LEU A 150 -33.23 -2.50 -28.09
N ASP A 151 -33.85 -2.63 -29.26
CA ASP A 151 -33.38 -3.58 -30.29
C ASP A 151 -33.55 -2.98 -31.67
N ILE A 152 -32.56 -3.15 -32.54
CA ILE A 152 -32.60 -2.66 -33.92
C ILE A 152 -33.53 -3.53 -34.75
N ASP A 153 -34.59 -2.93 -35.26
CA ASP A 153 -35.56 -3.66 -36.05
C ASP A 153 -34.95 -4.22 -37.35
N HIS A 154 -35.18 -5.50 -37.61
CA HIS A 154 -34.71 -6.20 -38.81
C HIS A 154 -33.19 -6.19 -39.04
N PHE A 155 -32.38 -6.04 -37.97
CA PHE A 155 -30.92 -5.96 -38.07
C PHE A 155 -30.30 -7.16 -38.80
N LYS A 156 -30.85 -8.37 -38.60
CA LYS A 156 -30.39 -9.55 -39.34
C LYS A 156 -30.57 -9.37 -40.88
N GLN A 157 -31.67 -8.76 -41.36
CA GLN A 157 -31.90 -8.48 -42.76
C GLN A 157 -30.89 -7.47 -43.31
N ILE A 158 -30.47 -6.48 -42.52
CA ILE A 158 -29.43 -5.52 -42.87
C ILE A 158 -28.10 -6.29 -43.07
N ASN A 159 -27.72 -7.16 -42.15
CA ASN A 159 -26.51 -7.97 -42.31
C ASN A 159 -26.55 -8.92 -43.50
N ASP A 160 -27.70 -9.59 -43.72
CA ASP A 160 -27.86 -10.55 -44.82
C ASP A 160 -27.85 -9.83 -46.18
N THR A 161 -28.35 -8.59 -46.26
CA THR A 161 -28.41 -7.81 -47.52
C THR A 161 -27.10 -7.06 -47.82
N PHE A 162 -26.50 -6.44 -46.78
CA PHE A 162 -25.39 -5.49 -46.95
C PHE A 162 -24.05 -5.95 -46.38
N ASN A 163 -24.00 -7.09 -45.73
CA ASN A 163 -22.86 -7.69 -45.00
C ASN A 163 -22.65 -7.13 -43.56
N HIS A 164 -21.85 -7.85 -42.76
CA HIS A 164 -21.56 -7.50 -41.38
C HIS A 164 -20.81 -6.16 -41.19
N SER A 165 -19.98 -5.74 -42.18
CA SER A 165 -19.29 -4.46 -42.09
C SER A 165 -20.24 -3.25 -42.11
N ILE A 166 -21.34 -3.38 -42.86
CA ILE A 166 -22.43 -2.38 -42.86
C ILE A 166 -23.21 -2.45 -41.57
N GLY A 167 -23.53 -3.67 -41.06
CA GLY A 167 -24.16 -3.85 -39.77
C GLY A 167 -23.34 -3.21 -38.63
N ASP A 168 -22.03 -3.33 -38.64
CA ASP A 168 -21.13 -2.68 -37.64
C ASP A 168 -21.23 -1.15 -37.72
N LYS A 169 -21.37 -0.56 -38.92
CA LYS A 169 -21.57 0.88 -39.04
C LYS A 169 -22.94 1.31 -38.53
N VAL A 170 -23.98 0.52 -38.81
CA VAL A 170 -25.34 0.76 -38.27
C VAL A 170 -25.34 0.71 -36.74
N LEU A 171 -24.68 -0.27 -36.13
CA LEU A 171 -24.53 -0.36 -34.67
C LEU A 171 -23.87 0.89 -34.08
N LYS A 172 -22.84 1.43 -34.74
CA LYS A 172 -22.20 2.68 -34.30
C LYS A 172 -23.14 3.89 -34.42
N LEU A 173 -23.86 4.01 -35.54
CA LEU A 173 -24.84 5.09 -35.72
C LEU A 173 -25.92 5.07 -34.64
N VAL A 174 -26.48 3.90 -34.33
CA VAL A 174 -27.48 3.75 -33.28
C VAL A 174 -26.88 4.10 -31.90
N ALA A 175 -25.68 3.63 -31.61
CA ALA A 175 -24.99 3.94 -30.37
C ALA A 175 -24.78 5.46 -30.19
N ASP A 176 -24.37 6.15 -31.24
CA ASP A 176 -24.17 7.60 -31.25
C ASP A 176 -25.51 8.34 -31.07
N ALA A 177 -26.56 7.92 -31.80
CA ALA A 177 -27.88 8.50 -31.67
C ALA A 177 -28.47 8.36 -30.26
N ILE A 178 -28.32 7.18 -29.63
CA ILE A 178 -28.72 6.96 -28.26
C ILE A 178 -27.95 7.87 -27.30
N SER A 179 -26.61 7.88 -27.41
CA SER A 179 -25.75 8.65 -26.52
C SER A 179 -26.00 10.15 -26.56
N GLN A 180 -26.28 10.72 -27.75
CA GLN A 180 -26.56 12.15 -27.93
C GLN A 180 -27.86 12.59 -27.26
N HIS A 181 -28.80 11.67 -26.98
CA HIS A 181 -30.09 11.94 -26.38
C HIS A 181 -30.20 11.55 -24.92
N CYS A 182 -29.14 10.95 -24.36
CA CYS A 182 -28.99 10.62 -22.93
C CYS A 182 -28.22 11.71 -22.20
N ARG A 183 -28.46 11.82 -20.88
CA ARG A 183 -27.75 12.73 -19.98
C ARG A 183 -26.43 12.08 -19.54
N GLU A 184 -25.52 12.88 -18.93
CA GLU A 184 -24.27 12.38 -18.36
C GLU A 184 -24.49 11.34 -17.24
N GLU A 185 -25.60 11.47 -16.50
CA GLU A 185 -25.97 10.55 -15.42
C GLU A 185 -26.62 9.24 -15.92
N ASP A 186 -27.09 9.22 -17.17
CA ASP A 186 -27.68 8.03 -17.78
C ASP A 186 -26.59 7.08 -18.24
N LEU A 187 -26.85 5.79 -18.13
CA LEU A 187 -25.90 4.78 -18.61
C LEU A 187 -26.44 4.08 -19.83
N VAL A 188 -25.74 4.22 -20.93
CA VAL A 188 -26.03 3.52 -22.18
C VAL A 188 -25.07 2.36 -22.35
N ALA A 189 -25.57 1.19 -22.69
CA ALA A 189 -24.78 -0.01 -22.90
C ALA A 189 -25.23 -0.78 -24.16
N ARG A 190 -24.30 -1.46 -24.78
CA ARG A 190 -24.61 -2.53 -25.71
C ARG A 190 -24.83 -3.81 -24.93
N TRP A 191 -26.07 -4.28 -24.90
CA TRP A 191 -26.51 -5.43 -24.10
C TRP A 191 -26.15 -6.78 -24.74
N GLY A 192 -26.23 -6.85 -26.06
CA GLY A 192 -25.91 -8.04 -26.88
C GLY A 192 -25.92 -7.67 -28.35
N GLY A 193 -25.66 -8.52 -29.28
CA GLY A 193 -25.67 -8.35 -30.71
C GLY A 193 -26.15 -6.98 -31.24
N GLU A 194 -27.46 -6.85 -31.47
CA GLU A 194 -28.17 -5.63 -31.87
C GLU A 194 -28.96 -4.98 -30.74
N GLU A 195 -28.80 -5.45 -29.49
CA GLU A 195 -29.55 -4.97 -28.32
C GLU A 195 -28.77 -3.93 -27.55
N PHE A 196 -29.47 -2.89 -27.10
CA PHE A 196 -28.95 -1.83 -26.24
C PHE A 196 -29.79 -1.75 -24.97
N ALA A 197 -29.19 -1.22 -23.90
CA ALA A 197 -29.86 -0.95 -22.64
C ALA A 197 -29.54 0.45 -22.15
N ILE A 198 -30.52 1.11 -21.57
CA ILE A 198 -30.38 2.44 -20.96
C ILE A 198 -30.89 2.39 -19.53
N LEU A 199 -30.06 2.80 -18.61
CA LEU A 199 -30.41 3.01 -17.21
C LEU A 199 -30.56 4.49 -16.97
N LEU A 200 -31.74 4.87 -16.46
CA LEU A 200 -32.18 6.27 -16.28
C LEU A 200 -32.38 6.56 -14.78
N PRO A 201 -31.31 6.95 -14.05
CA PRO A 201 -31.43 7.33 -12.65
C PRO A 201 -32.21 8.65 -12.46
N ASN A 202 -32.89 8.79 -11.32
CA ASN A 202 -33.70 9.98 -10.99
C ASN A 202 -34.73 10.34 -12.09
N CYS A 203 -35.24 9.35 -12.81
CA CYS A 203 -36.11 9.51 -13.94
C CYS A 203 -37.45 8.78 -13.67
N ASP A 204 -38.54 9.49 -13.73
CA ASP A 204 -39.88 8.91 -13.62
C ASP A 204 -40.36 8.33 -14.96
N ASN A 205 -41.50 7.68 -14.93
CA ASN A 205 -42.05 7.00 -16.09
C ASN A 205 -42.28 7.94 -17.28
N GLN A 206 -42.79 9.14 -17.07
CA GLN A 206 -43.08 10.07 -18.16
C GLN A 206 -41.79 10.59 -18.79
N ALA A 207 -40.82 11.00 -17.97
CA ALA A 207 -39.53 11.46 -18.45
C ALA A 207 -38.78 10.35 -19.21
N ALA A 208 -38.85 9.09 -18.73
CA ALA A 208 -38.26 7.97 -19.44
C ALA A 208 -38.92 7.72 -20.81
N GLN A 209 -40.23 7.83 -20.91
CA GLN A 209 -40.93 7.75 -22.18
C GLN A 209 -40.48 8.85 -23.15
N ASP A 210 -40.41 10.09 -22.69
CA ASP A 210 -40.04 11.24 -23.53
C ASP A 210 -38.59 11.10 -24.04
N ILE A 211 -37.66 10.63 -23.19
CA ILE A 211 -36.28 10.35 -23.59
C ILE A 211 -36.23 9.24 -24.66
N CYS A 212 -36.87 8.11 -24.38
CA CYS A 212 -36.86 6.98 -25.27
C CYS A 212 -37.56 7.23 -26.61
N GLU A 213 -38.67 8.00 -26.62
CA GLU A 213 -39.37 8.39 -27.85
C GLU A 213 -38.51 9.34 -28.70
N ARG A 214 -37.82 10.28 -28.08
CA ARG A 214 -36.84 11.15 -28.78
C ARG A 214 -35.68 10.32 -29.40
N ILE A 215 -35.18 9.32 -28.70
CA ILE A 215 -34.16 8.39 -29.23
C ILE A 215 -34.72 7.62 -30.41
N ARG A 216 -35.93 7.05 -30.29
CA ARG A 216 -36.57 6.30 -31.38
C ARG A 216 -36.74 7.15 -32.65
N GLN A 217 -37.23 8.39 -32.49
CA GLN A 217 -37.36 9.33 -33.60
C GLN A 217 -36.03 9.68 -34.22
N ALA A 218 -35.01 10.01 -33.42
CA ALA A 218 -33.66 10.32 -33.88
C ALA A 218 -33.05 9.18 -34.71
N VAL A 219 -33.22 7.93 -34.26
CA VAL A 219 -32.76 6.75 -35.01
C VAL A 219 -33.55 6.62 -36.34
N SER A 220 -34.88 6.80 -36.32
CA SER A 220 -35.70 6.68 -37.53
C SER A 220 -35.47 7.81 -38.54
N GLU A 221 -34.95 8.94 -38.12
CA GLU A 221 -34.61 10.11 -38.96
C GLU A 221 -33.14 10.13 -39.37
N THR A 222 -32.33 9.14 -38.89
CA THR A 222 -30.92 9.10 -39.21
C THR A 222 -30.71 8.84 -40.72
N ASP A 223 -29.95 9.73 -41.34
CA ASP A 223 -29.58 9.56 -42.76
C ASP A 223 -28.52 8.45 -42.89
N CYS A 224 -28.94 7.32 -43.41
CA CYS A 224 -28.06 6.16 -43.67
C CYS A 224 -27.46 6.17 -45.12
N SER A 225 -27.74 7.20 -45.96
CA SER A 225 -27.33 7.24 -47.35
C SER A 225 -25.81 7.11 -47.55
N ALA A 226 -25.03 7.64 -46.62
CA ALA A 226 -23.57 7.51 -46.60
C ALA A 226 -23.07 6.07 -46.30
N ILE A 227 -23.91 5.19 -45.76
CA ILE A 227 -23.60 3.81 -45.44
C ILE A 227 -24.15 2.87 -46.53
N ALA A 228 -25.46 3.01 -46.81
CA ALA A 228 -26.15 2.33 -47.89
C ALA A 228 -27.49 3.09 -48.18
N PRO A 229 -27.79 3.42 -49.46
CA PRO A 229 -28.88 4.33 -49.80
C PRO A 229 -30.27 3.80 -49.48
N ASP A 230 -30.46 2.50 -49.33
CA ASP A 230 -31.76 1.86 -49.13
C ASP A 230 -32.01 1.33 -47.72
N ILE A 231 -31.17 1.70 -46.72
CA ILE A 231 -31.38 1.29 -45.34
C ILE A 231 -32.41 2.24 -44.68
N SER A 232 -33.54 1.65 -44.23
CA SER A 232 -34.47 2.27 -43.28
C SER A 232 -34.16 1.72 -41.89
N LEU A 233 -33.73 2.59 -40.99
CA LEU A 233 -33.29 2.21 -39.66
C LEU A 233 -34.37 2.57 -38.63
N THR A 234 -34.82 1.57 -37.87
CA THR A 234 -35.75 1.78 -36.75
C THR A 234 -35.37 0.95 -35.55
N ILE A 235 -35.87 1.30 -34.39
CA ILE A 235 -35.69 0.58 -33.15
C ILE A 235 -36.99 0.35 -32.42
N SER A 236 -37.13 -0.81 -31.78
CA SER A 236 -38.20 -1.07 -30.82
C SER A 236 -37.66 -0.90 -29.40
N ILE A 237 -38.48 -0.33 -28.51
CA ILE A 237 -38.06 0.03 -27.13
C ILE A 237 -39.06 -0.49 -26.13
N GLY A 238 -38.56 -1.20 -25.09
CA GLY A 238 -39.34 -1.56 -23.91
C GLY A 238 -38.86 -0.79 -22.70
N VAL A 239 -39.76 -0.05 -22.02
CA VAL A 239 -39.43 0.77 -20.84
C VAL A 239 -40.17 0.26 -19.61
N THR A 240 -39.55 0.30 -18.46
CA THR A 240 -40.16 -0.02 -17.17
C THR A 240 -39.55 0.77 -16.02
N ALA A 241 -40.36 1.07 -15.02
CA ALA A 241 -39.85 1.65 -13.77
C ALA A 241 -39.40 0.56 -12.78
N TYR A 242 -38.43 0.89 -11.97
CA TYR A 242 -38.00 0.08 -10.84
C TYR A 242 -38.99 0.23 -9.67
N HIS A 243 -39.44 -0.88 -9.10
CA HIS A 243 -40.21 -0.93 -7.87
C HIS A 243 -39.35 -1.43 -6.71
N SER A 244 -39.58 -0.95 -5.50
CA SER A 244 -38.75 -1.25 -4.32
C SER A 244 -38.70 -2.72 -3.93
N ASP A 245 -39.62 -3.54 -4.41
CA ASP A 245 -39.75 -4.99 -4.23
C ASP A 245 -39.23 -5.81 -5.43
N ASP A 246 -38.73 -5.14 -6.47
CA ASP A 246 -38.14 -5.80 -7.62
C ASP A 246 -36.81 -6.47 -7.25
N THR A 247 -36.66 -7.68 -7.76
CA THR A 247 -35.32 -8.24 -7.98
C THR A 247 -34.77 -7.77 -9.32
N PHE A 248 -33.47 -7.83 -9.48
CA PHE A 248 -32.78 -7.55 -10.74
C PHE A 248 -33.46 -8.26 -11.95
N ASP A 249 -33.68 -9.57 -11.82
CA ASP A 249 -34.27 -10.40 -12.87
C ASP A 249 -35.71 -9.98 -13.20
N LYS A 250 -36.48 -9.57 -12.20
CA LYS A 250 -37.88 -9.08 -12.42
C LYS A 250 -37.89 -7.81 -13.22
N LEU A 251 -37.00 -6.86 -12.90
CA LEU A 251 -36.89 -5.59 -13.61
C LEU A 251 -36.52 -5.80 -15.09
N ILE A 252 -35.48 -6.60 -15.35
CA ILE A 252 -35.05 -6.93 -16.71
C ILE A 252 -36.16 -7.68 -17.45
N SER A 253 -36.77 -8.71 -16.84
CA SER A 253 -37.86 -9.46 -17.48
C SER A 253 -39.06 -8.60 -17.83
N ARG A 254 -39.37 -7.54 -17.05
CA ARG A 254 -40.44 -6.62 -17.33
C ARG A 254 -40.09 -5.70 -18.51
N ALA A 255 -38.86 -5.20 -18.58
CA ALA A 255 -38.39 -4.43 -19.73
C ALA A 255 -38.36 -5.27 -21.02
N ASP A 256 -37.93 -6.52 -20.92
CA ASP A 256 -37.90 -7.49 -22.06
C ASP A 256 -39.33 -7.77 -22.58
N LYS A 257 -40.31 -7.99 -21.70
CA LYS A 257 -41.70 -8.14 -22.08
C LYS A 257 -42.23 -6.90 -22.80
N ALA A 258 -41.87 -5.72 -22.34
CA ALA A 258 -42.26 -4.46 -23.01
C ALA A 258 -41.63 -4.36 -24.41
N LEU A 259 -40.35 -4.69 -24.54
CA LEU A 259 -39.64 -4.71 -25.83
C LEU A 259 -40.24 -5.74 -26.79
N TYR A 260 -40.54 -6.94 -26.29
CA TYR A 260 -41.22 -7.97 -27.10
C TYR A 260 -42.57 -7.48 -27.60
N ALA A 261 -43.39 -6.87 -26.70
CA ALA A 261 -44.68 -6.30 -27.08
C ALA A 261 -44.53 -5.20 -28.14
N ALA A 262 -43.48 -4.35 -28.08
CA ALA A 262 -43.19 -3.37 -29.10
C ALA A 262 -42.91 -3.99 -30.48
N LYS A 263 -42.13 -5.07 -30.48
CA LYS A 263 -41.84 -5.86 -31.73
C LYS A 263 -43.10 -6.48 -32.32
N GLU A 264 -43.93 -7.12 -31.48
CA GLU A 264 -45.19 -7.75 -31.91
C GLU A 264 -46.23 -6.72 -32.39
N ALA A 265 -46.32 -5.55 -31.80
CA ALA A 265 -47.22 -4.50 -32.17
C ALA A 265 -46.91 -3.79 -33.52
N GLY A 266 -45.82 -4.23 -34.19
CA GLY A 266 -45.43 -3.71 -35.51
C GLY A 266 -44.15 -2.90 -35.54
N ARG A 267 -43.32 -3.04 -34.51
CA ARG A 267 -41.96 -2.43 -34.41
C ARG A 267 -41.98 -0.90 -34.44
N ASN A 268 -40.79 -0.29 -34.51
CA ASN A 268 -40.59 1.18 -34.52
C ASN A 268 -41.48 1.92 -33.51
N ARG A 269 -41.49 1.44 -32.29
CA ARG A 269 -42.28 2.02 -31.19
C ARG A 269 -41.72 1.74 -29.82
N LEU A 270 -42.25 2.48 -28.90
CA LEU A 270 -42.00 2.31 -27.48
C LEU A 270 -43.23 1.68 -26.81
N ILE A 271 -43.02 0.71 -25.95
CA ILE A 271 -44.03 0.21 -25.01
C ILE A 271 -43.47 0.30 -23.59
N GLN A 272 -44.33 0.74 -22.68
CA GLN A 272 -44.03 0.81 -21.24
C GLN A 272 -44.94 -0.13 -20.47
N ILE A 273 -44.35 -0.84 -19.50
CA ILE A 273 -45.05 -1.72 -18.55
C ILE A 273 -44.60 -1.38 -17.12
#